data_f50c5d5c0eb6d810406cd76c0527bb34
#
_entry.id   f50c5d5c0eb6d810406cd76c0527bb34
#
_cell.length_a   1.000
_cell.length_b   1.000
_cell.length_c   1.000
_cell.angle_alpha   90.00
_cell.angle_beta   90.00
_cell.angle_gamma   90.00
#
_symmetry.space_group_name_H-M   'P 1'
#
loop_
_entity.id
_entity.type
_entity.pdbx_description
1 polymer ?
#
loop_
_entity_poly.entity_id
_entity_poly.type
_entity_poly.pdbx_seq_one_letter_code
_entity_poly.pdbx_strand_id
1 'polypeptide(L)'
;SVNSDGSVTYRPTLSGVIPQGIDFQNELIHCIKTINYNCKIIVGGTKAHANINDKNIDYSIIGYGEVSILSLANHLKSNTPILNSYKNLHGVTIVDNRTNEGFDFVNSRFEWQDLDVGPTRVLPLEISRGCIFKCKFCSYPLNGKQNLDFIRHTDILYEELQSSYDKYKVENFYILDDTFNDNEYKLDVLLQAIKRLTFQPKFWAYTRLDLIAQNNSLIDKLYDIGLRGIYFGIETLNKRTGLIIGKGFDRDKQINTITKIRNRFDNKVLMHGSFILGLPEEPIDSMRHTFNQLMDESIPLHTFIFHGLRLSKSESVPFNSELGKNFKDYGYTEINIDANSTTVNWRNEHLDHTMAIALANEFNGAAQNSNRLYIPGQLGFSLKNLGYSDDYISNTKYKELDWTQITIRKDLYIAKYKETLYNTL
;
A
#
# COMPACT_ATOMS: atom_id res chain seq x y z
N SER A 1 -3.43 6.90 5.06
CA SER A 1 -2.98 7.51 3.79
C SER A 1 -4.18 8.10 3.05
N VAL A 2 -3.98 9.25 2.42
CA VAL A 2 -4.98 9.87 1.56
C VAL A 2 -4.83 9.28 0.17
N ASN A 3 -5.92 8.78 -0.42
CA ASN A 3 -5.93 8.31 -1.80
C ASN A 3 -5.90 9.49 -2.79
N SER A 4 -5.61 9.21 -4.04
CA SER A 4 -5.58 10.23 -5.11
C SER A 4 -6.94 10.91 -5.37
N ASP A 5 -8.03 10.34 -4.84
CA ASP A 5 -9.40 10.86 -4.89
C ASP A 5 -9.79 11.63 -3.61
N GLY A 6 -8.83 11.89 -2.70
CA GLY A 6 -9.07 12.57 -1.44
C GLY A 6 -9.59 11.68 -0.30
N SER A 7 -9.90 10.41 -0.58
CA SER A 7 -10.33 9.48 0.47
C SER A 7 -9.17 9.10 1.39
N VAL A 8 -9.41 9.07 2.70
CA VAL A 8 -8.41 8.61 3.67
C VAL A 8 -8.49 7.09 3.77
N THR A 9 -7.46 6.42 3.34
CA THR A 9 -7.28 5.02 3.71
C THR A 9 -6.47 4.92 4.99
N TYR A 10 -7.10 4.53 6.06
CA TYR A 10 -6.41 3.86 7.13
C TYR A 10 -5.93 2.52 6.58
N ARG A 11 -4.68 2.46 6.10
CA ARG A 11 -4.09 1.15 5.85
C ARG A 11 -3.69 0.57 7.21
N PRO A 12 -4.09 -0.65 7.48
CA PRO A 12 -4.79 -1.66 6.68
C PRO A 12 -6.30 -1.75 6.93
N THR A 13 -6.92 -0.81 7.60
CA THR A 13 -8.17 -1.02 8.31
C THR A 13 -9.47 -0.83 7.52
N LEU A 14 -9.50 0.01 6.49
CA LEU A 14 -10.75 0.37 5.83
C LEU A 14 -10.71 0.41 4.30
N SER A 15 -9.58 0.15 3.67
CA SER A 15 -9.38 0.37 2.23
C SER A 15 -10.25 -0.48 1.29
N GLY A 16 -10.93 -1.50 1.79
CA GLY A 16 -11.89 -2.29 1.00
C GLY A 16 -13.35 -2.10 1.39
N VAL A 17 -13.63 -1.37 2.49
CA VAL A 17 -14.95 -1.31 3.11
C VAL A 17 -15.59 0.08 3.04
N ILE A 18 -14.79 1.13 2.78
CA ILE A 18 -15.35 2.46 2.56
C ILE A 18 -15.90 2.51 1.12
N PRO A 19 -17.20 2.69 0.91
CA PRO A 19 -17.75 2.90 -0.42
C PRO A 19 -17.08 4.10 -1.09
N GLN A 20 -16.82 4.00 -2.38
CA GLN A 20 -16.40 5.15 -3.17
C GLN A 20 -17.40 6.30 -2.95
N GLY A 21 -16.90 7.46 -2.58
CA GLY A 21 -17.73 8.67 -2.40
C GLY A 21 -17.94 9.14 -0.95
N ILE A 22 -17.43 8.42 0.08
CA ILE A 22 -17.39 9.00 1.42
C ILE A 22 -16.07 9.75 1.58
N ASP A 23 -16.15 11.05 1.60
CA ASP A 23 -15.03 11.93 1.94
C ASP A 23 -14.85 12.01 3.45
N PHE A 24 -14.33 10.90 4.02
CA PHE A 24 -14.11 10.77 5.46
C PHE A 24 -13.13 11.84 5.98
N GLN A 25 -12.18 12.28 5.16
CA GLN A 25 -11.23 13.32 5.57
C GLN A 25 -11.94 14.66 5.76
N ASN A 26 -12.72 15.11 4.79
CA ASN A 26 -13.45 16.36 4.90
C ASN A 26 -14.50 16.31 6.02
N GLU A 27 -15.17 15.18 6.19
CA GLU A 27 -16.09 14.96 7.31
C GLU A 27 -15.36 15.06 8.66
N LEU A 28 -14.20 14.45 8.80
CA LEU A 28 -13.38 14.53 10.01
C LEU A 28 -12.87 15.94 10.27
N ILE A 29 -12.35 16.62 9.26
CA ILE A 29 -11.90 18.02 9.37
C ILE A 29 -13.06 18.93 9.79
N HIS A 30 -14.23 18.74 9.16
CA HIS A 30 -15.43 19.49 9.52
C HIS A 30 -15.85 19.25 10.97
N CYS A 31 -15.87 18.02 11.43
CA CYS A 31 -16.14 17.66 12.83
C CYS A 31 -15.17 18.39 13.79
N ILE A 32 -13.85 18.28 13.53
CA ILE A 32 -12.84 18.92 14.37
C ILE A 32 -13.04 20.44 14.41
N LYS A 33 -13.21 21.08 13.25
CA LYS A 33 -13.42 22.54 13.18
C LYS A 33 -14.74 22.99 13.81
N THR A 34 -15.76 22.14 13.85
CA THR A 34 -17.02 22.41 14.54
C THR A 34 -16.86 22.39 16.05
N ILE A 35 -16.09 21.43 16.57
CA ILE A 35 -15.82 21.31 18.02
C ILE A 35 -14.86 22.43 18.48
N ASN A 36 -13.78 22.64 17.73
CA ASN A 36 -12.76 23.64 18.02
C ASN A 36 -12.25 24.28 16.73
N TYR A 37 -12.82 25.44 16.40
CA TYR A 37 -12.43 26.20 15.21
C TYR A 37 -10.95 26.57 15.15
N ASN A 38 -10.32 26.78 16.32
CA ASN A 38 -8.90 27.14 16.43
C ASN A 38 -7.95 25.95 16.32
N CYS A 39 -8.47 24.73 16.29
CA CYS A 39 -7.66 23.53 16.10
C CYS A 39 -6.89 23.60 14.78
N LYS A 40 -5.57 23.37 14.84
CA LYS A 40 -4.71 23.37 13.65
C LYS A 40 -4.77 22.00 12.95
N ILE A 41 -5.10 22.02 11.67
CA ILE A 41 -5.16 20.82 10.85
C ILE A 41 -3.83 20.65 10.12
N ILE A 42 -3.18 19.53 10.38
CA ILE A 42 -1.93 19.13 9.75
C ILE A 42 -2.20 17.87 8.93
N VAL A 43 -1.90 17.89 7.64
CA VAL A 43 -1.92 16.71 6.78
C VAL A 43 -0.51 16.32 6.40
N GLY A 44 -0.23 15.02 6.28
CA GLY A 44 1.11 14.54 6.02
C GLY A 44 1.16 13.25 5.20
N GLY A 45 2.38 12.85 4.84
CA GLY A 45 2.66 11.67 4.07
C GLY A 45 2.91 11.94 2.59
N THR A 46 3.28 10.90 1.84
CA THR A 46 3.69 11.02 0.43
C THR A 46 2.62 11.57 -0.51
N LYS A 47 1.35 11.49 -0.11
CA LYS A 47 0.20 11.98 -0.89
C LYS A 47 -0.46 13.26 -0.34
N ALA A 48 0.13 13.89 0.65
CA ALA A 48 -0.40 15.12 1.26
C ALA A 48 -0.57 16.26 0.23
N HIS A 49 0.19 16.24 -0.86
CA HIS A 49 0.09 17.21 -1.95
C HIS A 49 -1.30 17.26 -2.62
N ALA A 50 -2.09 16.18 -2.53
CA ALA A 50 -3.43 16.15 -3.11
C ALA A 50 -4.40 17.12 -2.43
N ASN A 51 -4.13 17.54 -1.19
CA ASN A 51 -5.01 18.35 -0.35
C ASN A 51 -4.45 19.77 -0.07
N ILE A 52 -3.40 20.17 -0.73
CA ILE A 52 -2.75 21.48 -0.50
C ILE A 52 -3.63 22.69 -0.84
N ASN A 53 -4.75 22.49 -1.51
CA ASN A 53 -5.67 23.54 -1.91
C ASN A 53 -6.90 23.66 -0.97
N ASP A 54 -7.03 22.80 0.04
CA ASP A 54 -8.12 22.86 1.00
C ASP A 54 -7.84 23.95 2.06
N LYS A 55 -8.70 24.98 2.07
CA LYS A 55 -8.61 26.11 3.01
C LYS A 55 -8.78 25.74 4.50
N ASN A 56 -9.30 24.55 4.78
CA ASN A 56 -9.44 24.05 6.15
C ASN A 56 -8.15 23.42 6.69
N ILE A 57 -7.12 23.25 5.84
CA ILE A 57 -5.82 22.73 6.21
C ILE A 57 -4.89 23.92 6.50
N ASP A 58 -4.28 23.89 7.68
CA ASP A 58 -3.31 24.91 8.08
C ASP A 58 -1.89 24.55 7.59
N TYR A 59 -1.52 23.27 7.68
CA TYR A 59 -0.18 22.77 7.32
C TYR A 59 -0.26 21.48 6.49
N SER A 60 0.63 21.37 5.51
CA SER A 60 0.80 20.15 4.71
C SER A 60 2.28 19.73 4.69
N ILE A 61 2.58 18.53 5.19
CA ILE A 61 3.93 17.95 5.16
C ILE A 61 4.02 17.03 3.94
N ILE A 62 4.84 17.40 2.96
CA ILE A 62 5.12 16.59 1.78
C ILE A 62 6.33 15.71 2.08
N GLY A 63 6.15 14.38 1.99
CA GLY A 63 7.20 13.42 2.31
C GLY A 63 7.04 12.82 3.70
N TYR A 64 8.12 12.81 4.48
CA TYR A 64 8.20 12.16 5.79
C TYR A 64 7.89 13.14 6.91
N GLY A 65 7.12 12.68 7.90
CA GLY A 65 6.56 13.55 8.94
C GLY A 65 7.37 13.65 10.22
N GLU A 66 8.27 12.74 10.49
CA GLU A 66 8.87 12.55 11.82
C GLU A 66 9.54 13.82 12.35
N VAL A 67 10.49 14.37 11.63
CA VAL A 67 11.21 15.61 12.01
C VAL A 67 10.31 16.84 11.81
N SER A 68 9.50 16.83 10.75
CA SER A 68 8.65 17.98 10.41
C SER A 68 7.55 18.20 11.43
N ILE A 69 6.94 17.15 12.02
CA ILE A 69 5.93 17.26 13.06
C ILE A 69 6.53 17.87 14.33
N LEU A 70 7.74 17.48 14.72
CA LEU A 70 8.44 18.07 15.87
C LEU A 70 8.74 19.55 15.64
N SER A 71 9.21 19.90 14.43
CA SER A 71 9.45 21.30 14.05
C SER A 71 8.16 22.14 14.10
N LEU A 72 7.06 21.59 13.57
CA LEU A 72 5.74 22.22 13.62
C LEU A 72 5.22 22.39 15.06
N ALA A 73 5.36 21.38 15.89
CA ALA A 73 4.95 21.45 17.30
C ALA A 73 5.72 22.57 18.05
N ASN A 74 7.02 22.68 17.82
CA ASN A 74 7.85 23.75 18.37
C ASN A 74 7.46 25.13 17.82
N HIS A 75 7.14 25.22 16.52
CA HIS A 75 6.62 26.45 15.92
C HIS A 75 5.32 26.90 16.58
N LEU A 76 4.36 26.01 16.72
CA LEU A 76 3.05 26.29 17.31
C LEU A 76 3.17 26.70 18.80
N LYS A 77 4.16 26.15 19.51
CA LYS A 77 4.41 26.48 20.92
C LYS A 77 5.20 27.77 21.15
N SER A 78 6.19 28.06 20.32
CA SER A 78 7.23 29.05 20.58
C SER A 78 7.51 29.99 19.41
N ASN A 79 6.70 29.91 18.35
CA ASN A 79 6.85 30.69 17.11
C ASN A 79 8.23 30.57 16.43
N THR A 80 8.90 29.43 16.63
CA THR A 80 10.19 29.15 15.98
C THR A 80 10.01 28.98 14.47
N PRO A 81 10.97 29.38 13.64
CA PRO A 81 10.87 29.19 12.19
C PRO A 81 10.73 27.72 11.79
N ILE A 82 9.87 27.43 10.81
CA ILE A 82 9.76 26.11 10.22
C ILE A 82 10.71 26.05 9.03
N LEU A 83 11.69 25.15 9.07
CA LEU A 83 12.62 24.95 7.96
C LEU A 83 11.91 24.33 6.73
N ASN A 84 12.41 24.67 5.55
CA ASN A 84 11.88 24.17 4.27
C ASN A 84 10.36 24.37 4.09
N SER A 85 9.85 25.50 4.55
CA SER A 85 8.42 25.80 4.46
C SER A 85 8.13 27.03 3.59
N TYR A 86 6.98 27.02 2.95
CA TYR A 86 6.44 28.14 2.19
C TYR A 86 4.90 28.16 2.26
N LYS A 87 4.28 29.31 2.06
CA LYS A 87 2.83 29.40 1.92
C LYS A 87 2.42 29.29 0.46
N ASN A 88 1.42 28.48 0.18
CA ASN A 88 0.82 28.43 -1.15
C ASN A 88 -0.25 29.52 -1.34
N LEU A 89 -0.83 29.58 -2.54
CA LEU A 89 -1.86 30.56 -2.91
C LEU A 89 -3.15 30.46 -2.08
N HIS A 90 -3.40 29.34 -1.43
CA HIS A 90 -4.57 29.08 -0.58
C HIS A 90 -4.30 29.33 0.92
N GLY A 91 -3.11 29.82 1.26
CA GLY A 91 -2.70 30.13 2.63
C GLY A 91 -2.21 28.94 3.44
N VAL A 92 -2.19 27.73 2.86
CA VAL A 92 -1.65 26.52 3.51
C VAL A 92 -0.13 26.61 3.59
N THR A 93 0.43 26.36 4.77
CA THR A 93 1.88 26.26 4.93
C THR A 93 2.35 24.85 4.52
N ILE A 94 3.15 24.81 3.46
CA ILE A 94 3.76 23.57 2.95
C ILE A 94 5.12 23.37 3.61
N VAL A 95 5.36 22.18 4.16
CA VAL A 95 6.66 21.75 4.69
C VAL A 95 7.18 20.63 3.82
N ASP A 96 8.28 20.85 3.11
CA ASP A 96 8.86 19.89 2.19
C ASP A 96 9.95 19.05 2.87
N ASN A 97 9.65 17.78 3.12
CA ASN A 97 10.59 16.81 3.73
C ASN A 97 10.64 15.51 2.90
N ARG A 98 10.91 15.65 1.60
CA ARG A 98 10.98 14.51 0.68
C ARG A 98 12.21 13.64 0.87
N THR A 99 13.27 14.17 1.46
CA THR A 99 14.57 13.48 1.62
C THR A 99 14.67 12.66 2.90
N ASN A 100 13.76 12.86 3.86
CA ASN A 100 13.77 12.22 5.19
C ASN A 100 15.08 12.46 5.99
N GLU A 101 15.65 13.61 5.83
CA GLU A 101 16.87 13.98 6.55
C GLU A 101 16.64 14.18 8.04
N GLY A 102 17.60 13.77 8.87
CA GLY A 102 17.59 13.99 10.30
C GLY A 102 16.73 13.04 11.13
N PHE A 103 16.20 11.98 10.55
CA PHE A 103 15.47 10.94 11.28
C PHE A 103 16.25 9.61 11.31
N ASP A 104 16.54 9.13 12.52
CA ASP A 104 17.16 7.83 12.73
C ASP A 104 16.10 6.72 12.65
N PHE A 105 15.80 6.30 11.44
CA PHE A 105 14.82 5.24 11.20
C PHE A 105 15.27 3.89 11.76
N VAL A 106 16.55 3.59 11.67
CA VAL A 106 17.12 2.27 12.02
C VAL A 106 16.90 1.94 13.51
N ASN A 107 16.99 2.96 14.37
CA ASN A 107 16.75 2.85 15.80
C ASN A 107 15.34 3.31 16.22
N SER A 108 14.45 3.60 15.27
CA SER A 108 13.10 4.04 15.60
C SER A 108 12.24 2.88 16.11
N ARG A 109 11.45 3.16 17.13
CA ARG A 109 10.47 2.24 17.71
C ARG A 109 9.09 2.86 17.65
N PHE A 110 8.10 2.05 17.34
CA PHE A 110 6.70 2.43 17.37
C PHE A 110 6.02 1.82 18.60
N GLU A 111 5.30 2.62 19.37
CA GLU A 111 4.50 2.19 20.51
C GLU A 111 3.03 2.48 20.28
N TRP A 112 2.21 1.44 20.36
CA TRP A 112 0.77 1.56 20.25
C TRP A 112 0.20 2.09 21.57
N GLN A 113 -0.65 3.10 21.48
CA GLN A 113 -1.44 3.58 22.61
C GLN A 113 -2.75 2.78 22.67
N ASP A 114 -3.41 2.78 23.84
CA ASP A 114 -4.56 1.92 24.17
C ASP A 114 -5.84 2.14 23.35
N LEU A 115 -5.83 3.03 22.39
CA LEU A 115 -6.99 3.33 21.58
C LEU A 115 -7.32 2.19 20.62
N ASP A 116 -8.26 1.34 21.06
CA ASP A 116 -8.93 0.32 20.22
C ASP A 116 -8.02 -0.76 19.61
N VAL A 117 -6.92 -1.11 20.30
CA VAL A 117 -6.08 -2.24 19.94
C VAL A 117 -6.52 -3.48 20.71
N GLY A 118 -6.77 -4.59 20.00
CA GLY A 118 -7.18 -5.86 20.57
C GLY A 118 -6.62 -7.05 19.78
N PRO A 119 -6.78 -8.28 20.28
CA PRO A 119 -6.13 -9.48 19.73
C PRO A 119 -6.52 -9.80 18.28
N THR A 120 -7.68 -9.35 17.83
CA THR A 120 -8.13 -9.55 16.44
C THR A 120 -7.57 -8.52 15.46
N ARG A 121 -6.90 -7.47 15.95
CA ARG A 121 -6.37 -6.41 15.10
C ARG A 121 -5.17 -6.88 14.28
N VAL A 122 -4.99 -6.25 13.13
CA VAL A 122 -3.78 -6.37 12.32
C VAL A 122 -3.01 -5.06 12.46
N LEU A 123 -1.86 -5.11 13.12
CA LEU A 123 -1.02 -3.93 13.29
C LEU A 123 -0.06 -3.75 12.11
N PRO A 124 0.16 -2.51 11.66
CA PRO A 124 1.23 -2.23 10.70
C PRO A 124 2.61 -2.40 11.36
N LEU A 125 3.54 -2.98 10.61
CA LEU A 125 4.94 -3.12 10.98
C LEU A 125 5.81 -2.60 9.83
N GLU A 126 6.70 -1.67 10.09
CA GLU A 126 7.68 -1.19 9.13
C GLU A 126 9.05 -1.77 9.49
N ILE A 127 9.63 -2.60 8.63
CA ILE A 127 10.94 -3.23 8.86
C ILE A 127 12.03 -2.42 8.20
N SER A 128 11.72 -1.92 6.99
CA SER A 128 12.64 -1.09 6.23
C SER A 128 11.90 0.06 5.56
N ARG A 129 12.63 1.11 5.28
CA ARG A 129 12.12 2.28 4.57
C ARG A 129 12.93 2.48 3.29
N GLY A 130 12.26 2.28 2.16
CA GLY A 130 12.87 2.31 0.84
C GLY A 130 12.93 0.93 0.18
N CYS A 131 13.35 0.92 -1.07
CA CYS A 131 13.46 -0.27 -1.90
C CYS A 131 14.75 -0.19 -2.73
N ILE A 132 15.47 -1.30 -2.90
CA ILE A 132 16.70 -1.31 -3.72
C ILE A 132 16.41 -1.19 -5.22
N PHE A 133 15.19 -1.47 -5.66
CA PHE A 133 14.81 -1.45 -7.07
C PHE A 133 14.39 -0.06 -7.55
N LYS A 134 14.55 0.18 -8.86
CA LYS A 134 14.11 1.36 -9.60
C LYS A 134 13.18 0.96 -10.74
N CYS A 135 12.05 0.30 -10.42
CA CYS A 135 11.07 -0.06 -11.44
C CYS A 135 10.55 1.20 -12.13
N LYS A 136 10.46 1.17 -13.47
CA LYS A 136 10.18 2.36 -14.28
C LYS A 136 8.80 2.99 -14.02
N PHE A 137 7.82 2.20 -13.61
CA PHE A 137 6.47 2.67 -13.26
C PHE A 137 6.33 3.14 -11.81
N CYS A 138 7.33 2.87 -10.96
CA CYS A 138 7.23 3.12 -9.52
C CYS A 138 7.52 4.59 -9.19
N SER A 139 6.59 5.24 -8.51
CA SER A 139 6.73 6.62 -8.01
C SER A 139 7.14 6.69 -6.53
N TYR A 140 7.57 5.57 -5.93
CA TYR A 140 7.98 5.57 -4.55
C TYR A 140 9.25 6.41 -4.33
N PRO A 141 9.28 7.32 -3.33
CA PRO A 141 10.34 8.32 -3.22
C PRO A 141 11.70 7.76 -2.82
N LEU A 142 11.74 6.68 -2.04
CA LEU A 142 12.98 6.06 -1.53
C LEU A 142 13.32 4.77 -2.27
N ASN A 143 13.14 4.72 -3.58
CA ASN A 143 13.57 3.60 -4.39
C ASN A 143 15.06 3.71 -4.80
N GLY A 144 15.67 2.58 -5.15
CA GLY A 144 17.07 2.51 -5.60
C GLY A 144 18.09 2.70 -4.48
N LYS A 145 17.77 2.30 -3.26
CA LYS A 145 18.70 2.27 -2.13
C LYS A 145 19.88 1.35 -2.42
N GLN A 146 21.09 1.80 -2.13
CA GLN A 146 22.32 1.04 -2.32
C GLN A 146 22.90 0.49 -1.01
N ASN A 147 22.60 1.16 0.12
CA ASN A 147 23.07 0.79 1.45
C ASN A 147 21.95 0.16 2.26
N LEU A 148 22.31 -0.63 3.29
CA LEU A 148 21.37 -1.26 4.21
C LEU A 148 21.10 -0.42 5.48
N ASP A 149 21.41 0.86 5.43
CA ASP A 149 21.15 1.84 6.50
C ASP A 149 19.67 2.20 6.71
N PHE A 150 18.81 1.58 5.92
CA PHE A 150 17.36 1.77 5.97
C PHE A 150 16.60 0.59 6.62
N ILE A 151 17.30 -0.41 7.18
CA ILE A 151 16.70 -1.59 7.83
C ILE A 151 16.80 -1.44 9.34
N ARG A 152 15.70 -1.63 10.05
CA ARG A 152 15.63 -1.53 11.52
C ARG A 152 16.36 -2.69 12.19
N HIS A 153 16.90 -2.44 13.39
CA HIS A 153 17.62 -3.45 14.15
C HIS A 153 16.73 -4.57 14.67
N THR A 154 17.28 -5.78 14.76
CA THR A 154 16.62 -6.98 15.29
C THR A 154 16.02 -6.76 16.68
N ASP A 155 16.75 -6.09 17.58
CA ASP A 155 16.28 -5.82 18.95
C ASP A 155 15.06 -4.93 18.99
N ILE A 156 15.05 -3.89 18.16
CA ILE A 156 13.92 -2.96 18.03
C ILE A 156 12.66 -3.69 17.52
N LEU A 157 12.82 -4.53 16.50
CA LEU A 157 11.71 -5.34 15.97
C LEU A 157 11.19 -6.34 16.99
N TYR A 158 12.09 -7.01 17.71
CA TYR A 158 11.72 -7.91 18.80
C TYR A 158 10.91 -7.20 19.88
N GLU A 159 11.39 -6.07 20.39
CA GLU A 159 10.72 -5.29 21.44
C GLU A 159 9.35 -4.80 20.99
N GLU A 160 9.21 -4.31 19.75
CA GLU A 160 7.94 -3.82 19.22
C GLU A 160 6.91 -4.94 19.08
N LEU A 161 7.32 -6.11 18.53
CA LEU A 161 6.45 -7.27 18.39
C LEU A 161 6.05 -7.85 19.74
N GLN A 162 7.03 -8.05 20.66
CA GLN A 162 6.78 -8.63 21.96
C GLN A 162 5.89 -7.72 22.82
N SER A 163 6.15 -6.41 22.85
CA SER A 163 5.34 -5.46 23.61
C SER A 163 3.89 -5.38 23.07
N SER A 164 3.70 -5.46 21.75
CA SER A 164 2.38 -5.50 21.13
C SER A 164 1.60 -6.75 21.54
N TYR A 165 2.28 -7.89 21.64
CA TYR A 165 1.67 -9.14 22.11
C TYR A 165 1.41 -9.09 23.63
N ASP A 166 2.35 -8.65 24.42
CA ASP A 166 2.20 -8.62 25.89
C ASP A 166 1.04 -7.73 26.32
N LYS A 167 0.92 -6.55 25.68
CA LYS A 167 -0.08 -5.56 26.04
C LYS A 167 -1.45 -5.85 25.42
N TYR A 168 -1.51 -6.27 24.15
CA TYR A 168 -2.76 -6.35 23.39
C TYR A 168 -3.11 -7.75 22.88
N LYS A 169 -2.21 -8.72 23.05
CA LYS A 169 -2.34 -10.09 22.50
C LYS A 169 -2.49 -10.14 20.98
N VAL A 170 -1.90 -9.16 20.29
CA VAL A 170 -1.92 -9.10 18.83
C VAL A 170 -0.86 -10.05 18.26
N GLU A 171 -1.29 -10.92 17.34
CA GLU A 171 -0.42 -11.86 16.61
C GLU A 171 -0.32 -11.52 15.12
N ASN A 172 -1.14 -10.60 14.62
CA ASN A 172 -1.29 -10.33 13.20
C ASN A 172 -0.64 -8.99 12.84
N PHE A 173 0.28 -9.01 11.87
CA PHE A 173 1.03 -7.84 11.45
C PHE A 173 1.02 -7.70 9.92
N TYR A 174 0.85 -6.47 9.46
CA TYR A 174 0.99 -6.12 8.06
C TYR A 174 2.29 -5.36 7.84
N ILE A 175 3.21 -5.97 7.11
CA ILE A 175 4.51 -5.37 6.78
C ILE A 175 4.27 -4.28 5.73
N LEU A 176 4.61 -3.05 6.07
CA LEU A 176 4.38 -1.86 5.26
C LEU A 176 5.47 -1.58 4.23
N ASP A 177 6.52 -2.38 4.23
CA ASP A 177 7.63 -2.25 3.29
C ASP A 177 7.14 -2.33 1.84
N ASP A 178 7.66 -1.50 0.94
CA ASP A 178 7.27 -1.53 -0.48
C ASP A 178 7.66 -2.83 -1.19
N THR A 179 8.74 -3.45 -0.73
CA THR A 179 9.15 -4.79 -1.14
C THR A 179 9.79 -5.48 0.05
N PHE A 180 9.08 -6.43 0.63
CA PHE A 180 9.56 -7.12 1.84
C PHE A 180 10.79 -7.99 1.58
N ASN A 181 10.84 -8.66 0.42
CA ASN A 181 11.90 -9.60 0.06
C ASN A 181 12.96 -9.01 -0.88
N ASP A 182 13.16 -7.69 -0.86
CA ASP A 182 14.15 -7.03 -1.72
C ASP A 182 15.58 -7.32 -1.30
N ASN A 183 15.80 -7.74 -0.04
CA ASN A 183 17.10 -8.06 0.50
C ASN A 183 17.00 -9.24 1.48
N GLU A 184 17.86 -10.24 1.33
CA GLU A 184 17.85 -11.43 2.18
C GLU A 184 18.25 -11.12 3.63
N TYR A 185 19.18 -10.19 3.84
CA TYR A 185 19.56 -9.71 5.16
C TYR A 185 18.37 -9.14 5.95
N LYS A 186 17.47 -8.43 5.30
CA LYS A 186 16.23 -7.93 5.93
C LYS A 186 15.35 -9.06 6.45
N LEU A 187 15.22 -10.14 5.67
CA LEU A 187 14.50 -11.34 6.11
C LEU A 187 15.15 -11.99 7.31
N ASP A 188 16.50 -12.05 7.35
CA ASP A 188 17.27 -12.61 8.45
C ASP A 188 17.11 -11.77 9.74
N VAL A 189 17.12 -10.45 9.63
CA VAL A 189 16.87 -9.52 10.75
C VAL A 189 15.51 -9.79 11.40
N LEU A 190 14.45 -9.91 10.60
CA LEU A 190 13.13 -10.23 11.13
C LEU A 190 13.08 -11.65 11.72
N LEU A 191 13.65 -12.64 11.03
CA LEU A 191 13.65 -14.02 11.50
C LEU A 191 14.38 -14.18 12.85
N GLN A 192 15.49 -13.46 13.05
CA GLN A 192 16.20 -13.43 14.32
C GLN A 192 15.34 -12.80 15.44
N ALA A 193 14.59 -11.74 15.15
CA ALA A 193 13.66 -11.17 16.12
C ALA A 193 12.55 -12.17 16.49
N ILE A 194 11.95 -12.83 15.50
CA ILE A 194 10.86 -13.80 15.68
C ILE A 194 11.29 -14.99 16.56
N LYS A 195 12.50 -15.52 16.38
CA LYS A 195 13.03 -16.64 17.17
C LYS A 195 13.09 -16.38 18.68
N ARG A 196 13.04 -15.12 19.10
CA ARG A 196 13.09 -14.68 20.50
C ARG A 196 11.70 -14.45 21.10
N LEU A 197 10.66 -14.41 20.27
CA LEU A 197 9.29 -14.12 20.72
C LEU A 197 8.69 -15.28 21.51
N THR A 198 7.77 -14.94 22.42
CA THR A 198 7.00 -15.92 23.20
C THR A 198 5.74 -16.40 22.50
N PHE A 199 5.49 -15.92 21.28
CA PHE A 199 4.34 -16.23 20.44
C PHE A 199 4.77 -16.38 18.98
N GLN A 200 3.88 -16.90 18.12
CA GLN A 200 4.12 -17.04 16.70
C GLN A 200 3.35 -15.96 15.92
N PRO A 201 4.02 -14.92 15.41
CA PRO A 201 3.36 -13.88 14.63
C PRO A 201 2.92 -14.39 13.26
N LYS A 202 1.89 -13.72 12.72
CA LYS A 202 1.37 -13.94 11.37
C LYS A 202 1.54 -12.67 10.57
N PHE A 203 2.18 -12.77 9.40
CA PHE A 203 2.50 -11.61 8.58
C PHE A 203 1.81 -11.64 7.22
N TRP A 204 1.54 -10.44 6.73
CA TRP A 204 1.16 -10.14 5.35
C TRP A 204 2.16 -9.14 4.79
N ALA A 205 2.64 -9.34 3.57
CA ALA A 205 3.69 -8.50 3.00
C ALA A 205 3.56 -8.35 1.48
N TYR A 206 4.02 -7.22 0.96
CA TYR A 206 4.32 -7.06 -0.46
C TYR A 206 5.66 -7.72 -0.79
N THR A 207 5.66 -8.55 -1.83
CA THR A 207 6.87 -9.25 -2.28
C THR A 207 7.02 -9.19 -3.80
N ARG A 208 8.25 -9.40 -4.26
CA ARG A 208 8.57 -9.62 -5.66
C ARG A 208 8.66 -11.11 -5.95
N LEU A 209 7.77 -11.58 -6.81
CA LEU A 209 7.71 -13.00 -7.23
C LEU A 209 8.96 -13.42 -8.01
N ASP A 210 9.50 -12.52 -8.86
CA ASP A 210 10.69 -12.78 -9.66
C ASP A 210 11.93 -13.10 -8.80
N LEU A 211 12.08 -12.48 -7.62
CA LEU A 211 13.16 -12.78 -6.70
C LEU A 211 13.03 -14.19 -6.10
N ILE A 212 11.82 -14.58 -5.71
CA ILE A 212 11.57 -15.93 -5.20
C ILE A 212 11.78 -16.97 -6.31
N ALA A 213 11.39 -16.64 -7.54
CA ALA A 213 11.58 -17.52 -8.70
C ALA A 213 13.07 -17.68 -9.08
N GLN A 214 13.91 -16.67 -8.80
CA GLN A 214 15.36 -16.76 -8.97
C GLN A 214 16.03 -17.59 -7.85
N ASN A 215 15.54 -17.46 -6.62
CA ASN A 215 16.07 -18.16 -5.46
C ASN A 215 14.92 -18.82 -4.66
N ASN A 216 14.64 -20.10 -4.96
CA ASN A 216 13.54 -20.84 -4.33
C ASN A 216 13.80 -21.14 -2.82
N SER A 217 15.03 -21.01 -2.30
CA SER A 217 15.28 -21.15 -0.86
C SER A 217 14.57 -20.07 -0.03
N LEU A 218 14.22 -18.96 -0.65
CA LEU A 218 13.40 -17.91 -0.02
C LEU A 218 12.02 -18.41 0.38
N ILE A 219 11.46 -19.44 -0.27
CA ILE A 219 10.15 -19.99 0.07
C ILE A 219 10.14 -20.53 1.51
N ASP A 220 11.18 -21.30 1.90
CA ASP A 220 11.30 -21.82 3.26
C ASP A 220 11.50 -20.69 4.27
N LYS A 221 12.35 -19.72 3.95
CA LYS A 221 12.58 -18.56 4.81
C LYS A 221 11.29 -17.75 5.04
N LEU A 222 10.49 -17.50 4.00
CA LEU A 222 9.20 -16.81 4.11
C LEU A 222 8.16 -17.62 4.92
N TYR A 223 8.20 -18.96 4.80
CA TYR A 223 7.38 -19.85 5.62
C TYR A 223 7.76 -19.76 7.10
N ASP A 224 9.04 -19.82 7.42
CA ASP A 224 9.58 -19.78 8.79
C ASP A 224 9.34 -18.42 9.46
N ILE A 225 9.35 -17.34 8.69
CA ILE A 225 8.93 -16.00 9.16
C ILE A 225 7.47 -15.99 9.60
N GLY A 226 6.62 -16.84 9.02
CA GLY A 226 5.20 -16.92 9.37
C GLY A 226 4.31 -16.09 8.46
N LEU A 227 4.65 -15.95 7.17
CA LEU A 227 3.74 -15.32 6.20
C LEU A 227 2.42 -16.08 6.10
N ARG A 228 1.31 -15.34 6.09
CA ARG A 228 -0.06 -15.83 5.84
C ARG A 228 -0.73 -15.14 4.67
N GLY A 229 -0.18 -14.03 4.21
CA GLY A 229 -0.60 -13.37 2.99
C GLY A 229 0.59 -12.80 2.23
N ILE A 230 0.62 -13.05 0.93
CA ILE A 230 1.68 -12.61 0.03
C ILE A 230 1.03 -11.81 -1.10
N TYR A 231 1.45 -10.56 -1.23
CA TYR A 231 1.03 -9.67 -2.31
C TYR A 231 2.16 -9.56 -3.33
N PHE A 232 1.93 -10.11 -4.51
CA PHE A 232 2.88 -10.04 -5.60
C PHE A 232 2.58 -8.83 -6.49
N GLY A 233 3.50 -7.87 -6.53
CA GLY A 233 3.55 -6.94 -7.65
C GLY A 233 4.10 -7.66 -8.87
N ILE A 234 3.25 -8.33 -9.65
CA ILE A 234 3.66 -9.05 -10.86
C ILE A 234 3.77 -8.08 -12.04
N GLU A 235 2.81 -7.20 -12.15
CA GLU A 235 2.59 -6.13 -13.14
C GLU A 235 2.31 -6.69 -14.54
N THR A 236 3.15 -7.59 -15.05
CA THR A 236 2.97 -8.31 -16.32
C THR A 236 3.70 -9.65 -16.30
N LEU A 237 3.17 -10.62 -17.05
CA LEU A 237 3.86 -11.87 -17.38
C LEU A 237 4.45 -11.85 -18.79
N ASN A 238 4.32 -10.74 -19.52
CA ASN A 238 5.01 -10.54 -20.79
C ASN A 238 6.49 -10.24 -20.51
N LYS A 239 7.39 -11.11 -21.00
CA LYS A 239 8.83 -11.01 -20.73
C LYS A 239 9.42 -9.70 -21.23
N ARG A 240 9.06 -9.26 -22.45
CA ARG A 240 9.59 -8.05 -23.07
C ARG A 240 9.18 -6.81 -22.31
N THR A 241 7.90 -6.66 -22.04
CA THR A 241 7.34 -5.58 -21.21
C THR A 241 7.97 -5.57 -19.82
N GLY A 242 8.08 -6.74 -19.19
CA GLY A 242 8.69 -6.85 -17.86
C GLY A 242 10.15 -6.37 -17.84
N LEU A 243 10.95 -6.67 -18.86
CA LEU A 243 12.32 -6.16 -19.00
C LEU A 243 12.36 -4.63 -19.12
N ILE A 244 11.47 -4.04 -19.92
CA ILE A 244 11.38 -2.58 -20.09
C ILE A 244 11.09 -1.88 -18.75
N ILE A 245 10.15 -2.42 -17.97
CA ILE A 245 9.77 -1.80 -16.68
C ILE A 245 10.68 -2.17 -15.49
N GLY A 246 11.70 -3.01 -15.71
CA GLY A 246 12.65 -3.44 -14.67
C GLY A 246 12.11 -4.55 -13.75
N LYS A 247 11.23 -5.43 -14.29
CA LYS A 247 10.66 -6.60 -13.60
C LYS A 247 10.64 -7.87 -14.45
N GLY A 248 11.37 -7.89 -15.56
CA GLY A 248 11.34 -9.00 -16.51
C GLY A 248 11.96 -10.26 -15.94
N PHE A 249 11.18 -11.34 -15.90
CA PHE A 249 11.65 -12.67 -15.58
C PHE A 249 10.88 -13.73 -16.39
N ASP A 250 11.38 -14.95 -16.37
CA ASP A 250 10.77 -16.07 -17.07
C ASP A 250 9.36 -16.36 -16.52
N ARG A 251 8.36 -16.34 -17.42
CA ARG A 251 6.95 -16.53 -17.09
C ARG A 251 6.69 -17.87 -16.39
N ASP A 252 7.18 -18.96 -17.00
CA ASP A 252 6.89 -20.31 -16.53
C ASP A 252 7.54 -20.56 -15.16
N LYS A 253 8.73 -20.02 -14.95
CA LYS A 253 9.38 -20.04 -13.64
C LYS A 253 8.58 -19.28 -12.59
N GLN A 254 7.99 -18.13 -12.94
CA GLN A 254 7.12 -17.39 -12.02
C GLN A 254 5.88 -18.21 -11.64
N ILE A 255 5.19 -18.80 -12.62
CA ILE A 255 3.99 -19.62 -12.38
C ILE A 255 4.33 -20.86 -11.56
N ASN A 256 5.41 -21.57 -11.90
CA ASN A 256 5.89 -22.70 -11.11
C ASN A 256 6.23 -22.31 -9.67
N THR A 257 6.77 -21.11 -9.45
CA THR A 257 7.08 -20.61 -8.12
C THR A 257 5.82 -20.37 -7.29
N ILE A 258 4.74 -19.85 -7.87
CA ILE A 258 3.45 -19.72 -7.19
C ILE A 258 2.96 -21.10 -6.71
N THR A 259 3.06 -22.13 -7.57
CA THR A 259 2.70 -23.50 -7.21
C THR A 259 3.57 -24.05 -6.07
N LYS A 260 4.88 -23.82 -6.10
CA LYS A 260 5.79 -24.24 -5.02
C LYS A 260 5.46 -23.56 -3.70
N ILE A 261 5.19 -22.26 -3.71
CA ILE A 261 4.76 -21.51 -2.51
C ILE A 261 3.47 -22.12 -1.97
N ARG A 262 2.45 -22.32 -2.81
CA ARG A 262 1.18 -22.92 -2.41
C ARG A 262 1.36 -24.26 -1.70
N ASN A 263 2.18 -25.14 -2.28
CA ASN A 263 2.48 -26.47 -1.72
C ASN A 263 3.24 -26.37 -0.40
N ARG A 264 4.28 -25.52 -0.31
CA ARG A 264 5.10 -25.36 0.90
C ARG A 264 4.29 -24.84 2.09
N PHE A 265 3.32 -23.99 1.84
CA PHE A 265 2.44 -23.41 2.85
C PHE A 265 1.19 -24.25 3.12
N ASP A 266 1.08 -25.44 2.53
CA ASP A 266 -0.08 -26.34 2.71
C ASP A 266 -1.41 -25.60 2.46
N ASN A 267 -1.48 -24.79 1.40
CA ASN A 267 -2.59 -23.89 1.06
C ASN A 267 -3.02 -22.89 2.16
N LYS A 268 -2.19 -22.68 3.19
CA LYS A 268 -2.49 -21.78 4.32
C LYS A 268 -1.99 -20.34 4.11
N VAL A 269 -1.54 -20.00 2.92
CA VAL A 269 -1.11 -18.65 2.54
C VAL A 269 -2.04 -18.07 1.49
N LEU A 270 -2.55 -16.87 1.73
CA LEU A 270 -3.29 -16.13 0.70
C LEU A 270 -2.29 -15.51 -0.27
N MET A 271 -2.40 -15.81 -1.55
CA MET A 271 -1.57 -15.21 -2.61
C MET A 271 -2.42 -14.29 -3.49
N HIS A 272 -2.00 -13.04 -3.56
CA HIS A 272 -2.63 -11.99 -4.38
C HIS A 272 -1.66 -11.50 -5.44
N GLY A 273 -2.12 -11.39 -6.70
CA GLY A 273 -1.36 -10.81 -7.81
C GLY A 273 -1.92 -9.46 -8.25
N SER A 274 -1.04 -8.47 -8.41
CA SER A 274 -1.38 -7.18 -9.00
C SER A 274 -0.77 -7.05 -10.39
N PHE A 275 -1.59 -6.57 -11.35
CA PHE A 275 -1.25 -6.43 -12.76
C PHE A 275 -1.56 -5.02 -13.26
N ILE A 276 -0.76 -4.52 -14.20
CA ILE A 276 -0.95 -3.19 -14.81
C ILE A 276 -1.18 -3.38 -16.31
N LEU A 277 -2.32 -2.88 -16.80
CA LEU A 277 -2.68 -2.89 -18.21
C LEU A 277 -2.22 -1.59 -18.88
N GLY A 278 -1.68 -1.71 -20.08
CA GLY A 278 -1.17 -0.58 -20.85
C GLY A 278 0.29 -0.27 -20.59
N LEU A 279 1.05 -1.19 -20.02
CA LEU A 279 2.52 -1.09 -19.94
C LEU A 279 3.16 -1.05 -21.36
N PRO A 280 4.42 -0.55 -21.48
CA PRO A 280 5.06 -0.41 -22.78
C PRO A 280 5.11 -1.73 -23.55
N GLU A 281 4.75 -1.67 -24.83
CA GLU A 281 4.85 -2.79 -25.80
C GLU A 281 4.06 -4.06 -25.43
N GLU A 282 3.10 -4.01 -24.50
CA GLU A 282 2.29 -5.17 -24.18
C GLU A 282 1.00 -5.21 -25.03
N PRO A 283 0.84 -6.22 -25.93
CA PRO A 283 -0.36 -6.36 -26.73
C PRO A 283 -1.58 -6.74 -25.88
N ILE A 284 -2.77 -6.34 -26.32
CA ILE A 284 -4.04 -6.66 -25.65
C ILE A 284 -4.22 -8.19 -25.51
N ASP A 285 -3.82 -8.95 -26.53
CA ASP A 285 -3.93 -10.42 -26.50
C ASP A 285 -3.07 -11.05 -25.39
N SER A 286 -1.89 -10.47 -25.08
CA SER A 286 -1.05 -10.91 -23.96
C SER A 286 -1.78 -10.66 -22.61
N MET A 287 -2.41 -9.50 -22.46
CA MET A 287 -3.19 -9.16 -21.26
C MET A 287 -4.39 -10.09 -21.09
N ARG A 288 -5.16 -10.34 -22.17
CA ARG A 288 -6.30 -11.26 -22.17
C ARG A 288 -5.88 -12.70 -21.90
N HIS A 289 -4.76 -13.14 -22.47
CA HIS A 289 -4.20 -14.46 -22.20
C HIS A 289 -3.86 -14.63 -20.71
N THR A 290 -3.21 -13.64 -20.10
CA THR A 290 -2.91 -13.66 -18.66
C THR A 290 -4.19 -13.71 -17.83
N PHE A 291 -5.22 -12.90 -18.19
CA PHE A 291 -6.50 -12.91 -17.52
C PHE A 291 -7.20 -14.29 -17.59
N ASN A 292 -7.24 -14.89 -18.78
CA ASN A 292 -7.86 -16.21 -18.98
C ASN A 292 -7.19 -17.29 -18.13
N GLN A 293 -5.85 -17.30 -18.05
CA GLN A 293 -5.11 -18.24 -17.21
C GLN A 293 -5.28 -18.00 -15.70
N LEU A 294 -5.58 -16.79 -15.29
CA LEU A 294 -5.98 -16.51 -13.91
C LEU A 294 -7.39 -17.03 -13.64
N MET A 295 -8.30 -16.94 -14.60
CA MET A 295 -9.68 -17.41 -14.46
C MET A 295 -9.80 -18.92 -14.46
N ASP A 296 -8.99 -19.64 -15.28
CA ASP A 296 -8.97 -21.12 -15.36
C ASP A 296 -8.02 -21.78 -14.35
N GLU A 297 -7.40 -20.99 -13.46
CA GLU A 297 -6.45 -21.43 -12.42
C GLU A 297 -5.11 -22.00 -12.92
N SER A 298 -4.80 -21.88 -14.22
CA SER A 298 -3.46 -22.19 -14.73
C SER A 298 -2.37 -21.35 -14.07
N ILE A 299 -2.76 -20.14 -13.58
CA ILE A 299 -1.96 -19.35 -12.64
C ILE A 299 -2.66 -19.45 -11.27
N PRO A 300 -2.16 -20.24 -10.31
CA PRO A 300 -2.90 -20.63 -9.11
C PRO A 300 -2.81 -19.59 -7.99
N LEU A 301 -3.07 -18.31 -8.28
CA LEU A 301 -3.26 -17.26 -7.29
C LEU A 301 -4.65 -17.38 -6.67
N HIS A 302 -4.80 -17.01 -5.40
CA HIS A 302 -6.10 -17.00 -4.72
C HIS A 302 -6.95 -15.80 -5.14
N THR A 303 -6.30 -14.68 -5.38
CA THR A 303 -6.94 -13.44 -5.78
C THR A 303 -6.02 -12.62 -6.66
N PHE A 304 -6.58 -11.74 -7.47
CA PHE A 304 -5.81 -10.85 -8.33
C PHE A 304 -6.60 -9.57 -8.63
N ILE A 305 -5.87 -8.55 -9.09
CA ILE A 305 -6.45 -7.28 -9.50
C ILE A 305 -5.69 -6.71 -10.70
N PHE A 306 -6.43 -6.08 -11.61
CA PHE A 306 -5.88 -5.34 -12.72
C PHE A 306 -6.10 -3.84 -12.54
N HIS A 307 -5.09 -3.05 -12.89
CA HIS A 307 -5.14 -1.59 -12.90
C HIS A 307 -4.78 -1.07 -14.27
N GLY A 308 -5.48 -0.06 -14.79
CA GLY A 308 -5.00 0.70 -15.94
C GLY A 308 -3.78 1.53 -15.54
N LEU A 309 -2.76 1.58 -16.40
CA LEU A 309 -1.56 2.38 -16.18
C LEU A 309 -1.92 3.85 -15.97
N ARG A 310 -1.41 4.45 -14.91
CA ARG A 310 -1.53 5.88 -14.63
C ARG A 310 -0.17 6.54 -14.74
N LEU A 311 -0.07 7.55 -15.59
CA LEU A 311 1.10 8.39 -15.73
C LEU A 311 0.77 9.78 -15.19
N SER A 312 1.60 10.29 -14.28
CA SER A 312 1.42 11.64 -13.73
C SER A 312 2.28 12.64 -14.51
N LYS A 313 1.77 13.88 -14.65
CA LYS A 313 2.57 14.99 -15.21
C LYS A 313 3.68 15.35 -14.22
N SER A 314 4.90 15.56 -14.73
CA SER A 314 6.08 15.82 -13.88
C SER A 314 5.93 17.02 -12.95
N GLU A 315 5.20 18.04 -13.39
CA GLU A 315 5.05 19.30 -12.68
C GLU A 315 3.99 19.26 -11.58
N SER A 316 3.11 18.24 -11.59
CA SER A 316 1.91 18.19 -10.75
C SER A 316 2.08 17.31 -9.51
N VAL A 317 3.14 16.50 -9.43
CA VAL A 317 3.34 15.57 -8.30
C VAL A 317 4.77 15.62 -7.78
N PRO A 318 4.97 15.63 -6.44
CA PRO A 318 6.31 15.66 -5.84
C PRO A 318 7.16 14.43 -6.16
N PHE A 319 6.50 13.29 -6.37
CA PHE A 319 7.13 12.02 -6.69
C PHE A 319 6.52 11.46 -7.96
N ASN A 320 7.31 11.36 -9.01
CA ASN A 320 6.88 10.81 -10.28
C ASN A 320 7.78 9.66 -10.70
N SER A 321 7.19 8.66 -11.39
CA SER A 321 7.92 7.53 -11.93
C SER A 321 8.79 7.93 -13.11
N GLU A 322 9.81 7.14 -13.41
CA GLU A 322 10.62 7.28 -14.62
C GLU A 322 9.75 7.27 -15.89
N LEU A 323 8.79 6.31 -15.92
CA LEU A 323 7.84 6.18 -17.00
C LEU A 323 6.95 7.43 -17.15
N GLY A 324 6.52 8.01 -16.02
CA GLY A 324 5.72 9.24 -16.04
C GLY A 324 6.49 10.49 -16.49
N LYS A 325 7.77 10.59 -16.13
CA LYS A 325 8.65 11.71 -16.52
C LYS A 325 8.98 11.68 -18.02
N ASN A 326 9.24 10.48 -18.53
CA ASN A 326 9.79 10.25 -19.87
C ASN A 326 8.86 9.41 -20.73
N PHE A 327 7.54 9.55 -20.57
CA PHE A 327 6.54 8.66 -21.19
C PHE A 327 6.69 8.56 -22.72
N LYS A 328 7.13 9.62 -23.37
CA LYS A 328 7.36 9.62 -24.83
C LYS A 328 8.43 8.64 -25.25
N ASP A 329 9.50 8.48 -24.46
CA ASP A 329 10.62 7.56 -24.74
C ASP A 329 10.16 6.09 -24.64
N TYR A 330 9.03 5.85 -23.98
CA TYR A 330 8.41 4.53 -23.84
C TYR A 330 7.25 4.29 -24.83
N GLY A 331 7.14 5.11 -25.87
CA GLY A 331 6.14 4.95 -26.93
C GLY A 331 4.76 5.50 -26.61
N TYR A 332 4.63 6.37 -25.62
CA TYR A 332 3.36 7.02 -25.32
C TYR A 332 3.27 8.42 -25.93
N THR A 333 2.09 8.77 -26.37
CA THR A 333 1.71 10.14 -26.76
C THR A 333 0.59 10.64 -25.87
N GLU A 334 0.61 11.91 -25.51
CA GLU A 334 -0.51 12.53 -24.78
C GLU A 334 -1.62 12.92 -25.76
N ILE A 335 -2.85 12.50 -25.45
CA ILE A 335 -4.06 12.83 -26.22
C ILE A 335 -5.03 13.61 -25.31
N ASN A 336 -5.91 14.43 -25.93
CA ASN A 336 -6.91 15.21 -25.23
C ASN A 336 -6.31 16.00 -24.04
N ILE A 337 -5.30 16.82 -24.33
CA ILE A 337 -4.49 17.54 -23.35
C ILE A 337 -5.38 18.44 -22.50
N ASP A 338 -5.46 18.17 -21.20
CA ASP A 338 -6.08 19.01 -20.19
C ASP A 338 -4.99 19.64 -19.32
N ALA A 339 -4.87 20.94 -19.37
CA ALA A 339 -3.88 21.69 -18.60
C ALA A 339 -4.12 21.61 -17.08
N ASN A 340 -5.36 21.34 -16.65
CA ASN A 340 -5.72 21.23 -15.25
C ASN A 340 -5.56 19.79 -14.71
N SER A 341 -5.37 18.79 -15.59
CA SER A 341 -5.18 17.41 -15.17
C SER A 341 -3.78 17.16 -14.65
N THR A 342 -3.68 16.49 -13.52
CA THR A 342 -2.42 15.99 -12.97
C THR A 342 -1.96 14.66 -13.62
N THR A 343 -2.82 14.07 -14.43
CA THR A 343 -2.60 12.77 -15.09
C THR A 343 -2.42 12.99 -16.59
N VAL A 344 -1.46 12.25 -17.18
CA VAL A 344 -1.28 12.18 -18.62
C VAL A 344 -2.37 11.29 -19.22
N ASN A 345 -3.18 11.85 -20.10
CA ASN A 345 -4.10 11.05 -20.91
C ASN A 345 -3.32 10.49 -22.11
N TRP A 346 -2.81 9.28 -21.95
CA TRP A 346 -1.85 8.68 -22.86
C TRP A 346 -2.47 7.72 -23.85
N ARG A 347 -1.80 7.53 -24.98
CA ARG A 347 -1.99 6.46 -25.96
C ARG A 347 -0.65 5.84 -26.32
N ASN A 348 -0.60 4.50 -26.44
CA ASN A 348 0.52 3.77 -27.02
C ASN A 348 0.04 3.02 -28.30
N GLU A 349 0.87 2.14 -28.84
CA GLU A 349 0.55 1.38 -30.05
C GLU A 349 -0.71 0.51 -29.94
N HIS A 350 -0.99 -0.01 -28.74
CA HIS A 350 -2.03 -1.04 -28.53
C HIS A 350 -3.33 -0.50 -27.94
N LEU A 351 -3.27 0.51 -27.08
CA LEU A 351 -4.45 1.06 -26.41
C LEU A 351 -4.17 2.48 -25.85
N ASP A 352 -5.22 3.12 -25.40
CA ASP A 352 -5.12 4.38 -24.66
C ASP A 352 -5.53 4.22 -23.18
N HIS A 353 -5.34 5.29 -22.40
CA HIS A 353 -5.63 5.33 -20.96
C HIS A 353 -7.06 4.91 -20.64
N THR A 354 -8.04 5.38 -21.41
CA THR A 354 -9.46 5.05 -21.19
C THR A 354 -9.73 3.57 -21.47
N MET A 355 -9.16 3.04 -22.57
CA MET A 355 -9.26 1.62 -22.90
C MET A 355 -8.60 0.74 -21.84
N ALA A 356 -7.43 1.13 -21.30
CA ALA A 356 -6.75 0.40 -20.23
C ALA A 356 -7.60 0.30 -18.95
N ILE A 357 -8.25 1.40 -18.57
CA ILE A 357 -9.17 1.43 -17.42
C ILE A 357 -10.41 0.58 -17.70
N ALA A 358 -11.01 0.69 -18.89
CA ALA A 358 -12.18 -0.08 -19.26
C ALA A 358 -11.89 -1.59 -19.25
N LEU A 359 -10.74 -2.01 -19.79
CA LEU A 359 -10.30 -3.39 -19.78
C LEU A 359 -10.01 -3.91 -18.37
N ALA A 360 -9.41 -3.09 -17.52
CA ALA A 360 -9.20 -3.45 -16.11
C ALA A 360 -10.54 -3.64 -15.37
N ASN A 361 -11.52 -2.79 -15.62
CA ASN A 361 -12.86 -2.92 -15.04
C ASN A 361 -13.59 -4.16 -15.59
N GLU A 362 -13.46 -4.47 -16.88
CA GLU A 362 -13.99 -5.70 -17.50
C GLU A 362 -13.43 -6.94 -16.78
N PHE A 363 -12.10 -7.04 -16.64
CA PHE A 363 -11.43 -8.18 -16.01
C PHE A 363 -11.79 -8.32 -14.54
N ASN A 364 -11.71 -7.23 -13.79
CA ASN A 364 -12.04 -7.23 -12.37
C ASN A 364 -13.51 -7.57 -12.14
N GLY A 365 -14.41 -7.02 -12.94
CA GLY A 365 -15.85 -7.29 -12.85
C GLY A 365 -16.18 -8.76 -13.15
N ALA A 366 -15.58 -9.33 -14.21
CA ALA A 366 -15.76 -10.74 -14.54
C ALA A 366 -15.24 -11.66 -13.41
N ALA A 367 -14.08 -11.35 -12.84
CA ALA A 367 -13.51 -12.11 -11.75
C ALA A 367 -14.34 -12.01 -10.46
N GLN A 368 -14.81 -10.82 -10.08
CA GLN A 368 -15.64 -10.58 -8.90
C GLN A 368 -17.01 -11.26 -8.97
N ASN A 369 -17.60 -11.33 -10.16
CA ASN A 369 -18.89 -11.98 -10.41
C ASN A 369 -18.78 -13.50 -10.54
N SER A 370 -17.58 -14.04 -10.57
CA SER A 370 -17.31 -15.48 -10.62
C SER A 370 -17.05 -16.07 -9.23
N ASN A 371 -16.96 -17.41 -9.15
CA ASN A 371 -16.52 -18.10 -7.94
C ASN A 371 -14.98 -18.18 -7.84
N ARG A 372 -14.26 -17.38 -8.65
CA ARG A 372 -12.81 -17.50 -8.78
C ARG A 372 -12.05 -16.87 -7.62
N LEU A 373 -12.46 -15.68 -7.17
CA LEU A 373 -11.73 -14.91 -6.18
C LEU A 373 -12.09 -15.30 -4.74
N TYR A 374 -11.06 -15.47 -3.92
CA TYR A 374 -11.17 -15.42 -2.47
C TYR A 374 -11.19 -13.95 -1.99
N ILE A 375 -11.41 -13.73 -0.71
CA ILE A 375 -11.38 -12.38 -0.14
C ILE A 375 -9.94 -11.86 -0.23
N PRO A 376 -9.71 -10.70 -0.90
CA PRO A 376 -8.37 -10.09 -0.93
C PRO A 376 -7.91 -9.73 0.48
N GLY A 377 -6.62 -9.91 0.78
CA GLY A 377 -6.12 -9.75 2.14
C GLY A 377 -6.37 -8.37 2.75
N GLN A 378 -6.31 -7.28 1.96
CA GLN A 378 -6.64 -5.94 2.47
C GLN A 378 -8.11 -5.85 2.91
N LEU A 379 -9.03 -6.42 2.15
CA LEU A 379 -10.43 -6.55 2.55
C LEU A 379 -10.55 -7.48 3.77
N GLY A 380 -9.79 -8.59 3.80
CA GLY A 380 -9.73 -9.49 4.95
C GLY A 380 -9.32 -8.79 6.24
N PHE A 381 -8.34 -7.88 6.21
CA PHE A 381 -7.98 -7.06 7.37
C PHE A 381 -9.13 -6.16 7.82
N SER A 382 -9.81 -5.54 6.87
CA SER A 382 -10.98 -4.72 7.17
C SER A 382 -12.08 -5.54 7.82
N LEU A 383 -12.36 -6.73 7.30
CA LEU A 383 -13.35 -7.65 7.85
C LEU A 383 -12.97 -8.12 9.25
N LYS A 384 -11.69 -8.43 9.52
CA LYS A 384 -11.21 -8.72 10.87
C LYS A 384 -11.51 -7.58 11.84
N ASN A 385 -11.21 -6.35 11.46
CA ASN A 385 -11.50 -5.18 12.28
C ASN A 385 -13.00 -4.96 12.52
N LEU A 386 -13.84 -5.47 11.62
CA LEU A 386 -15.30 -5.49 11.76
C LEU A 386 -15.82 -6.72 12.52
N GLY A 387 -14.92 -7.56 13.07
CA GLY A 387 -15.27 -8.71 13.92
C GLY A 387 -15.57 -10.00 13.16
N TYR A 388 -15.16 -10.13 11.88
CA TYR A 388 -15.23 -11.40 11.17
C TYR A 388 -14.07 -12.32 11.56
N SER A 389 -14.32 -13.62 11.67
CA SER A 389 -13.30 -14.62 12.02
C SER A 389 -12.34 -14.91 10.87
N ASP A 390 -11.15 -15.41 11.20
CA ASP A 390 -10.16 -15.89 10.21
C ASP A 390 -10.73 -17.01 9.35
N ASP A 391 -11.49 -17.92 9.95
CA ASP A 391 -12.13 -19.03 9.24
C ASP A 391 -13.14 -18.53 8.19
N TYR A 392 -13.98 -17.57 8.55
CA TYR A 392 -14.90 -16.94 7.60
C TYR A 392 -14.13 -16.29 6.43
N ILE A 393 -13.10 -15.49 6.73
CA ILE A 393 -12.32 -14.76 5.72
C ILE A 393 -11.58 -15.73 4.77
N SER A 394 -11.02 -16.82 5.30
CA SER A 394 -10.23 -17.76 4.52
C SER A 394 -11.08 -18.67 3.62
N ASN A 395 -12.31 -18.96 4.03
CA ASN A 395 -13.18 -19.93 3.33
C ASN A 395 -14.27 -19.29 2.48
N THR A 396 -14.50 -17.98 2.61
CA THR A 396 -15.54 -17.27 1.84
C THR A 396 -14.99 -16.75 0.51
N LYS A 397 -15.74 -16.96 -0.56
CA LYS A 397 -15.45 -16.33 -1.86
C LYS A 397 -15.92 -14.88 -1.88
N TYR A 398 -15.23 -14.02 -2.64
CA TYR A 398 -15.54 -12.59 -2.75
C TYR A 398 -17.03 -12.34 -3.10
N LYS A 399 -17.56 -13.11 -4.03
CA LYS A 399 -18.96 -12.99 -4.48
C LYS A 399 -19.99 -13.40 -3.41
N GLU A 400 -19.59 -14.18 -2.40
CA GLU A 400 -20.44 -14.67 -1.32
C GLU A 400 -20.55 -13.69 -0.15
N LEU A 401 -19.81 -12.55 -0.22
CA LEU A 401 -19.81 -11.54 0.82
C LEU A 401 -21.20 -10.89 0.97
N ASP A 402 -21.71 -10.87 2.20
CA ASP A 402 -22.88 -10.08 2.55
C ASP A 402 -22.50 -8.61 2.76
N TRP A 403 -22.51 -7.86 1.65
CA TRP A 403 -22.17 -6.44 1.65
C TRP A 403 -23.11 -5.59 2.52
N THR A 404 -24.34 -6.03 2.74
CA THR A 404 -25.29 -5.33 3.62
C THR A 404 -24.81 -5.41 5.07
N GLN A 405 -24.49 -6.61 5.55
CA GLN A 405 -23.94 -6.79 6.90
C GLN A 405 -22.59 -6.13 7.09
N ILE A 406 -21.72 -6.18 6.08
CA ILE A 406 -20.42 -5.49 6.10
C ILE A 406 -20.62 -3.99 6.25
N THR A 407 -21.55 -3.40 5.50
CA THR A 407 -21.88 -1.98 5.57
C THR A 407 -22.41 -1.58 6.95
N ILE A 408 -23.35 -2.34 7.49
CA ILE A 408 -23.89 -2.08 8.83
C ILE A 408 -22.77 -2.09 9.90
N ARG A 409 -21.93 -3.11 9.90
CA ARG A 409 -20.82 -3.21 10.86
C ARG A 409 -19.81 -2.07 10.71
N LYS A 410 -19.51 -1.67 9.47
CA LYS A 410 -18.67 -0.54 9.16
C LYS A 410 -19.25 0.77 9.73
N ASP A 411 -20.53 1.01 9.53
CA ASP A 411 -21.19 2.25 9.97
C ASP A 411 -21.21 2.33 11.51
N LEU A 412 -21.46 1.20 12.19
CA LEU A 412 -21.34 1.10 13.65
C LEU A 412 -19.90 1.38 14.12
N TYR A 413 -18.89 0.87 13.42
CA TYR A 413 -17.50 1.10 13.76
C TYR A 413 -17.12 2.58 13.60
N ILE A 414 -17.54 3.22 12.51
CA ILE A 414 -17.32 4.66 12.26
C ILE A 414 -18.04 5.51 13.32
N ALA A 415 -19.28 5.17 13.67
CA ALA A 415 -20.01 5.90 14.70
C ALA A 415 -19.32 5.84 16.06
N LYS A 416 -18.85 4.67 16.48
CA LYS A 416 -18.07 4.49 17.72
C LYS A 416 -16.76 5.28 17.66
N TYR A 417 -16.07 5.30 16.52
CA TYR A 417 -14.83 6.07 16.37
C TYR A 417 -15.07 7.58 16.49
N LYS A 418 -16.16 8.09 15.87
CA LYS A 418 -16.57 9.49 16.01
C LYS A 418 -16.88 9.83 17.47
N GLU A 419 -17.62 9.00 18.18
CA GLU A 419 -17.92 9.18 19.61
C GLU A 419 -16.63 9.26 20.46
N THR A 420 -15.68 8.38 20.19
CA THR A 420 -14.36 8.42 20.86
C THR A 420 -13.64 9.74 20.60
N LEU A 421 -13.62 10.23 19.35
CA LEU A 421 -13.04 11.52 19.00
C LEU A 421 -13.73 12.69 19.71
N TYR A 422 -15.07 12.71 19.73
CA TYR A 422 -15.83 13.76 20.43
C TYR A 422 -15.52 13.81 21.93
N ASN A 423 -15.30 12.66 22.56
CA ASN A 423 -14.97 12.58 23.99
C ASN A 423 -13.50 12.90 24.30
N THR A 424 -12.62 12.97 23.29
CA THR A 424 -11.17 13.21 23.45
C THR A 424 -10.79 14.64 23.08
N LEU A 425 -11.58 15.32 22.25
CA LEU A 425 -11.39 16.72 21.82
C LEU A 425 -12.12 17.71 22.74
#